data_5b9b7827722d0779d74edfdafc5fe371
#
_entry.id   5b9b7827722d0779d74edfdafc5fe371
#
_cell.length_a   1.000
_cell.length_b   1.000
_cell.length_c   1.000
_cell.angle_alpha   90.00
_cell.angle_beta   90.00
_cell.angle_gamma   90.00
#
_symmetry.space_group_name_H-M   'P 1'
#
loop_
_entity.id
_entity.type
_entity.pdbx_description
1 polymer ?
#
loop_
_entity_poly.entity_id
_entity_poly.type
_entity_poly.pdbx_seq_one_letter_code
_entity_poly.pdbx_strand_id
1 'polypeptide(L)'
;MGPFVCPALRMPGPIGHSGRMPSPKRSIHVVAGVITDARGRILLNRRTENRDMAGLWEFPGGKREEGESSEQALVRELREELGIEAEVGDWIMDVPQLYPDKHLRLEVRHIRSWKGSPRGREGQAITWVAPDKLSRYSMPPADLPVVAALRHPDRYLITPEPAADDAAAHQDWYARLARALEAGARRVQLRTPGSAARVALAEQAVARHRGSVQWLLNRDIELARRLGVGVHLGGEQLLQLEARPLPADQLVAASCHDLAQLQAAQRLGCDFAVLGPVQATGSHPDATPMGWDAFEALRAQVSLPIYALGGLGADDIVQARRHGAQGVAAIRAYWPA
;
A
#
# COMPACT_ATOMS: atom_id res chain seq x y z
N MET A 1 -71.01 37.16 8.63
CA MET A 1 -69.53 36.93 8.56
C MET A 1 -69.19 35.99 9.70
N GLY A 2 -69.12 34.69 9.41
CA GLY A 2 -68.76 33.64 10.39
C GLY A 2 -67.31 33.27 10.28
N PRO A 3 -66.64 32.79 11.33
CA PRO A 3 -65.24 32.52 11.32
C PRO A 3 -64.88 31.19 10.63
N PHE A 4 -63.87 31.22 9.79
CA PHE A 4 -63.28 30.07 9.13
C PHE A 4 -62.63 29.17 10.15
N VAL A 5 -62.98 27.89 10.24
CA VAL A 5 -62.37 26.84 10.99
C VAL A 5 -61.34 26.16 10.09
N CYS A 6 -60.08 26.22 10.46
CA CYS A 6 -58.96 25.56 9.81
C CYS A 6 -58.92 24.06 10.21
N PRO A 7 -58.81 23.08 9.27
CA PRO A 7 -58.73 21.69 9.66
C PRO A 7 -57.32 21.35 10.15
N ALA A 8 -57.21 20.65 11.29
CA ALA A 8 -55.99 20.18 11.91
C ALA A 8 -55.23 19.20 11.03
N LEU A 9 -53.98 19.52 10.70
CA LEU A 9 -53.03 18.61 10.07
C LEU A 9 -52.73 17.43 11.01
N ARG A 10 -53.07 16.22 10.59
CA ARG A 10 -52.65 14.99 11.23
C ARG A 10 -51.15 14.83 11.05
N MET A 11 -50.39 14.81 12.13
CA MET A 11 -48.99 14.43 12.18
C MET A 11 -48.85 12.93 11.83
N PRO A 12 -47.94 12.54 10.94
CA PRO A 12 -47.66 11.12 10.74
C PRO A 12 -46.98 10.54 11.99
N GLY A 13 -47.46 9.37 12.42
CA GLY A 13 -46.90 8.61 13.55
C GLY A 13 -45.45 8.18 13.28
N PRO A 14 -44.72 7.76 14.33
CA PRO A 14 -43.33 7.42 14.20
C PRO A 14 -43.13 6.22 13.25
N ILE A 15 -42.38 6.44 12.18
CA ILE A 15 -41.91 5.38 11.30
C ILE A 15 -40.95 4.48 12.10
N GLY A 16 -41.43 3.32 12.48
CA GLY A 16 -40.59 2.29 13.12
C GLY A 16 -39.48 1.89 12.17
N HIS A 17 -38.27 2.39 12.41
CA HIS A 17 -37.08 1.83 11.82
C HIS A 17 -36.87 0.44 12.48
N SER A 18 -37.35 -0.61 11.81
CA SER A 18 -36.89 -1.96 12.07
C SER A 18 -35.43 -2.05 11.62
N GLY A 19 -34.52 -1.64 12.48
CA GLY A 19 -33.08 -1.81 12.32
C GLY A 19 -32.74 -3.30 12.29
N ARG A 20 -32.84 -3.92 11.10
CA ARG A 20 -32.27 -5.23 10.86
C ARG A 20 -30.76 -5.06 11.06
N MET A 21 -30.22 -5.59 12.14
CA MET A 21 -28.76 -5.65 12.35
C MET A 21 -28.13 -6.22 11.08
N PRO A 22 -27.13 -5.55 10.50
CA PRO A 22 -26.47 -6.09 9.32
C PRO A 22 -25.92 -7.47 9.67
N SER A 23 -26.25 -8.47 8.86
CA SER A 23 -25.73 -9.84 9.02
C SER A 23 -24.21 -9.78 9.08
N PRO A 24 -23.57 -10.59 9.95
CA PRO A 24 -22.10 -10.61 10.05
C PRO A 24 -21.51 -10.88 8.65
N LYS A 25 -20.61 -10.02 8.19
CA LYS A 25 -19.96 -10.19 6.90
C LYS A 25 -19.19 -11.49 6.87
N ARG A 26 -19.32 -12.24 5.79
CA ARG A 26 -18.61 -13.52 5.60
C ARG A 26 -17.10 -13.27 5.58
N SER A 27 -16.34 -13.98 6.42
CA SER A 27 -14.88 -13.98 6.35
C SER A 27 -14.41 -15.05 5.35
N ILE A 28 -13.52 -14.68 4.44
CA ILE A 28 -12.98 -15.57 3.40
C ILE A 28 -11.45 -15.47 3.43
N HIS A 29 -10.79 -16.60 3.57
CA HIS A 29 -9.35 -16.72 3.41
C HIS A 29 -9.04 -17.25 2.00
N VAL A 30 -8.24 -16.50 1.25
CA VAL A 30 -7.78 -16.82 -0.11
C VAL A 30 -6.27 -16.92 -0.08
N VAL A 31 -5.73 -17.89 -0.80
CA VAL A 31 -4.30 -18.07 -0.99
C VAL A 31 -3.94 -17.83 -2.46
N ALA A 32 -2.83 -17.16 -2.73
CA ALA A 32 -2.37 -16.91 -4.10
C ALA A 32 -0.87 -17.15 -4.24
N GLY A 33 -0.46 -17.60 -5.42
CA GLY A 33 0.92 -17.91 -5.75
C GLY A 33 1.54 -16.94 -6.75
N VAL A 34 2.69 -16.39 -6.41
CA VAL A 34 3.55 -15.65 -7.35
C VAL A 34 4.47 -16.66 -8.02
N ILE A 35 4.10 -17.04 -9.25
CA ILE A 35 4.85 -17.97 -10.09
C ILE A 35 5.74 -17.16 -11.02
N THR A 36 7.07 -17.36 -10.94
CA THR A 36 8.03 -16.59 -11.72
C THR A 36 8.82 -17.51 -12.66
N ASP A 37 8.78 -17.27 -13.97
CA ASP A 37 9.53 -18.06 -14.94
C ASP A 37 11.05 -17.72 -14.96
N ALA A 38 11.83 -18.50 -15.72
CA ALA A 38 13.28 -18.30 -15.84
C ALA A 38 13.69 -16.93 -16.44
N ARG A 39 12.75 -16.18 -17.02
CA ARG A 39 12.95 -14.82 -17.54
C ARG A 39 12.51 -13.74 -16.54
N GLY A 40 12.12 -14.13 -15.32
CA GLY A 40 11.64 -13.22 -14.29
C GLY A 40 10.21 -12.70 -14.53
N ARG A 41 9.43 -13.30 -15.44
CA ARG A 41 8.03 -12.92 -15.68
C ARG A 41 7.12 -13.64 -14.70
N ILE A 42 6.05 -12.99 -14.32
CA ILE A 42 5.07 -13.47 -13.37
C ILE A 42 3.82 -13.94 -14.11
N LEU A 43 3.30 -15.11 -13.72
CA LEU A 43 2.08 -15.68 -14.27
C LEU A 43 0.87 -15.00 -13.65
N LEU A 44 -0.05 -14.55 -14.50
CA LEU A 44 -1.38 -14.09 -14.12
C LEU A 44 -2.43 -14.95 -14.83
N ASN A 45 -3.59 -15.13 -14.21
CA ASN A 45 -4.79 -15.68 -14.83
C ASN A 45 -5.91 -14.63 -14.86
N ARG A 46 -6.82 -14.77 -15.83
CA ARG A 46 -7.95 -13.85 -16.00
C ARG A 46 -9.22 -14.49 -15.46
N ARG A 47 -9.90 -13.78 -14.58
CA ARG A 47 -11.17 -14.23 -13.98
C ARG A 47 -12.23 -14.47 -15.06
N THR A 48 -12.87 -15.64 -15.00
CA THR A 48 -13.92 -16.03 -15.95
C THR A 48 -15.23 -15.28 -15.68
N GLU A 49 -16.14 -15.29 -16.66
CA GLU A 49 -17.41 -14.53 -16.62
C GLU A 49 -18.32 -14.91 -15.45
N ASN A 50 -18.19 -16.13 -14.91
CA ASN A 50 -19.02 -16.62 -13.81
C ASN A 50 -18.45 -16.29 -12.41
N ARG A 51 -17.34 -15.56 -12.31
CA ARG A 51 -16.71 -15.15 -11.05
C ARG A 51 -16.94 -13.66 -10.76
N ASP A 52 -16.98 -13.29 -9.48
CA ASP A 52 -16.93 -11.87 -9.06
C ASP A 52 -15.78 -11.15 -9.75
N MET A 53 -15.99 -9.90 -10.18
CA MET A 53 -14.97 -9.09 -10.86
C MET A 53 -14.42 -9.78 -12.13
N ALA A 54 -15.32 -10.38 -12.94
CA ALA A 54 -15.00 -11.03 -14.19
C ALA A 54 -14.15 -10.14 -15.11
N GLY A 55 -13.21 -10.77 -15.82
CA GLY A 55 -12.32 -10.09 -16.75
C GLY A 55 -11.09 -9.42 -16.14
N LEU A 56 -11.01 -9.26 -14.80
CA LEU A 56 -9.80 -8.80 -14.13
C LEU A 56 -8.74 -9.90 -14.10
N TRP A 57 -7.48 -9.47 -14.01
CA TRP A 57 -6.33 -10.35 -13.88
C TRP A 57 -5.97 -10.51 -12.40
N GLU A 58 -5.54 -11.68 -12.00
CA GLU A 58 -5.19 -12.01 -10.63
C GLU A 58 -3.99 -12.94 -10.55
N PHE A 59 -3.36 -13.03 -9.38
CA PHE A 59 -2.41 -14.11 -9.11
C PHE A 59 -3.18 -15.42 -8.96
N PRO A 60 -2.72 -16.54 -9.56
CA PRO A 60 -3.40 -17.83 -9.50
C PRO A 60 -3.50 -18.34 -8.06
N GLY A 61 -4.63 -18.93 -7.73
CA GLY A 61 -4.96 -19.43 -6.40
C GLY A 61 -6.45 -19.39 -6.12
N GLY A 62 -6.83 -19.71 -4.88
CA GLY A 62 -8.24 -19.79 -4.52
C GLY A 62 -8.51 -19.80 -3.04
N LYS A 63 -9.69 -20.26 -2.64
CA LYS A 63 -10.13 -20.28 -1.25
C LYS A 63 -9.48 -21.41 -0.47
N ARG A 64 -9.02 -21.09 0.72
CA ARG A 64 -8.64 -22.12 1.69
C ARG A 64 -9.89 -22.80 2.23
N GLU A 65 -9.93 -24.13 2.16
CA GLU A 65 -11.00 -24.94 2.73
C GLU A 65 -10.77 -25.21 4.22
N GLU A 66 -11.80 -25.68 4.88
CA GLU A 66 -11.72 -26.04 6.30
C GLU A 66 -10.77 -27.23 6.50
N GLY A 67 -9.86 -27.13 7.46
CA GLY A 67 -8.86 -28.15 7.76
C GLY A 67 -7.60 -28.11 6.90
N GLU A 68 -7.53 -27.28 5.86
CA GLU A 68 -6.31 -27.11 5.05
C GLU A 68 -5.34 -26.09 5.67
N SER A 69 -4.04 -26.32 5.51
CA SER A 69 -3.05 -25.23 5.64
C SER A 69 -3.08 -24.34 4.39
N SER A 70 -2.52 -23.14 4.48
CA SER A 70 -2.42 -22.23 3.33
C SER A 70 -1.60 -22.86 2.19
N GLU A 71 -0.54 -23.58 2.51
CA GLU A 71 0.29 -24.28 1.53
C GLU A 71 -0.48 -25.41 0.83
N GLN A 72 -1.25 -26.21 1.57
CA GLN A 72 -2.06 -27.29 1.01
C GLN A 72 -3.13 -26.75 0.06
N ALA A 73 -3.84 -25.70 0.48
CA ALA A 73 -4.82 -25.01 -0.36
C ALA A 73 -4.18 -24.48 -1.66
N LEU A 74 -3.02 -23.82 -1.54
CA LEU A 74 -2.34 -23.27 -2.72
C LEU A 74 -1.89 -24.36 -3.70
N VAL A 75 -1.33 -25.46 -3.20
CA VAL A 75 -0.94 -26.60 -4.07
C VAL A 75 -2.16 -27.21 -4.77
N ARG A 76 -3.28 -27.40 -4.06
CA ARG A 76 -4.53 -27.89 -4.63
C ARG A 76 -5.06 -26.97 -5.72
N GLU A 77 -5.20 -25.68 -5.43
CA GLU A 77 -5.72 -24.69 -6.38
C GLU A 77 -4.86 -24.59 -7.64
N LEU A 78 -3.52 -24.55 -7.51
CA LEU A 78 -2.62 -24.49 -8.66
C LEU A 78 -2.65 -25.77 -9.51
N ARG A 79 -2.93 -26.93 -8.91
CA ARG A 79 -3.14 -28.17 -9.65
C ARG A 79 -4.47 -28.13 -10.42
N GLU A 80 -5.55 -27.66 -9.79
CA GLU A 80 -6.87 -27.57 -10.39
C GLU A 80 -6.90 -26.53 -11.50
N GLU A 81 -6.47 -25.30 -11.22
CA GLU A 81 -6.55 -24.17 -12.16
C GLU A 81 -5.51 -24.23 -13.30
N LEU A 82 -4.28 -24.66 -12.99
CA LEU A 82 -3.15 -24.57 -13.94
C LEU A 82 -2.59 -25.93 -14.35
N GLY A 83 -2.92 -27.00 -13.64
CA GLY A 83 -2.39 -28.34 -13.88
C GLY A 83 -0.92 -28.51 -13.57
N ILE A 84 -0.41 -27.80 -12.62
CA ILE A 84 0.98 -27.88 -12.17
C ILE A 84 1.09 -28.49 -10.79
N GLU A 85 2.20 -29.16 -10.50
CA GLU A 85 2.60 -29.60 -9.16
C GLU A 85 3.57 -28.56 -8.58
N ALA A 86 3.06 -27.67 -7.76
CA ALA A 86 3.82 -26.57 -7.22
C ALA A 86 4.51 -26.91 -5.89
N GLU A 87 5.73 -26.41 -5.71
CA GLU A 87 6.42 -26.33 -4.42
C GLU A 87 6.26 -24.91 -3.89
N VAL A 88 5.56 -24.77 -2.77
CA VAL A 88 5.32 -23.46 -2.15
C VAL A 88 6.61 -22.95 -1.51
N GLY A 89 6.93 -21.70 -1.77
CA GLY A 89 8.09 -21.00 -1.25
C GLY A 89 7.74 -20.01 -0.16
N ASP A 90 8.54 -18.96 -0.09
CA ASP A 90 8.48 -17.97 0.99
C ASP A 90 7.17 -17.17 0.96
N TRP A 91 6.67 -16.85 2.13
CA TRP A 91 5.56 -15.95 2.34
C TRP A 91 5.95 -14.51 1.95
N ILE A 92 5.05 -13.79 1.27
CA ILE A 92 5.26 -12.42 0.82
C ILE A 92 4.53 -11.44 1.73
N MET A 93 3.21 -11.57 1.84
CA MET A 93 2.37 -10.71 2.66
C MET A 93 0.95 -11.28 2.82
N ASP A 94 0.22 -10.77 3.79
CA ASP A 94 -1.23 -10.89 3.87
C ASP A 94 -1.87 -9.56 3.47
N VAL A 95 -2.97 -9.62 2.74
CA VAL A 95 -3.75 -8.43 2.36
C VAL A 95 -5.17 -8.57 2.91
N PRO A 96 -5.49 -7.90 4.04
CA PRO A 96 -6.87 -7.76 4.49
C PRO A 96 -7.60 -6.79 3.56
N GLN A 97 -8.76 -7.18 3.01
CA GLN A 97 -9.57 -6.33 2.14
C GLN A 97 -11.04 -6.42 2.50
N LEU A 98 -11.64 -5.27 2.75
CA LEU A 98 -13.06 -5.15 3.03
C LEU A 98 -13.84 -4.92 1.73
N TYR A 99 -14.77 -5.83 1.43
CA TYR A 99 -15.77 -5.68 0.38
C TYR A 99 -17.16 -5.37 0.99
N PRO A 100 -18.11 -4.88 0.22
CA PRO A 100 -19.46 -4.61 0.73
C PRO A 100 -20.11 -5.81 1.41
N ASP A 101 -19.88 -7.03 0.90
CA ASP A 101 -20.51 -8.29 1.28
C ASP A 101 -19.60 -9.23 2.10
N LYS A 102 -18.29 -8.98 2.13
CA LYS A 102 -17.32 -9.90 2.72
C LYS A 102 -16.06 -9.22 3.25
N HIS A 103 -15.42 -9.85 4.21
CA HIS A 103 -14.04 -9.60 4.63
C HIS A 103 -13.15 -10.65 3.96
N LEU A 104 -12.21 -10.23 3.14
CA LEU A 104 -11.26 -11.11 2.48
C LEU A 104 -9.88 -10.93 3.12
N ARG A 105 -9.19 -12.04 3.40
CA ARG A 105 -7.76 -12.09 3.68
C ARG A 105 -7.08 -12.84 2.56
N LEU A 106 -6.22 -12.16 1.80
CA LEU A 106 -5.41 -12.76 0.74
C LEU A 106 -4.01 -13.02 1.29
N GLU A 107 -3.65 -14.28 1.46
CA GLU A 107 -2.29 -14.71 1.80
C GLU A 107 -1.52 -15.00 0.51
N VAL A 108 -0.36 -14.37 0.33
CA VAL A 108 0.43 -14.48 -0.91
C VAL A 108 1.80 -15.07 -0.63
N ARG A 109 2.17 -16.04 -1.46
CA ARG A 109 3.44 -16.76 -1.36
C ARG A 109 4.16 -16.84 -2.71
N HIS A 110 5.46 -16.89 -2.68
CA HIS A 110 6.24 -17.31 -3.86
C HIS A 110 6.01 -18.80 -4.15
N ILE A 111 6.06 -19.18 -5.41
CA ILE A 111 6.20 -20.57 -5.83
C ILE A 111 7.67 -20.79 -6.17
N ARG A 112 8.32 -21.68 -5.39
CA ARG A 112 9.76 -21.98 -5.52
C ARG A 112 10.08 -22.73 -6.79
N SER A 113 9.26 -23.71 -7.11
CA SER A 113 9.39 -24.53 -8.31
C SER A 113 8.05 -25.19 -8.66
N TRP A 114 7.92 -25.68 -9.88
CA TRP A 114 6.76 -26.48 -10.28
C TRP A 114 7.13 -27.51 -11.36
N LYS A 115 6.33 -28.57 -11.44
CA LYS A 115 6.36 -29.55 -12.53
C LYS A 115 5.13 -29.37 -13.40
N GLY A 116 5.28 -29.65 -14.70
CA GLY A 116 4.22 -29.49 -15.68
C GLY A 116 4.30 -28.17 -16.44
N SER A 117 3.35 -27.95 -17.35
CA SER A 117 3.23 -26.71 -18.14
C SER A 117 1.94 -26.01 -17.73
N PRO A 118 2.02 -24.79 -17.15
CA PRO A 118 0.82 -24.05 -16.74
C PRO A 118 -0.13 -23.82 -17.91
N ARG A 119 -1.39 -24.16 -17.73
CA ARG A 119 -2.48 -23.95 -18.71
C ARG A 119 -3.77 -23.64 -17.97
N GLY A 120 -4.59 -22.71 -18.47
CA GLY A 120 -5.91 -22.46 -17.90
C GLY A 120 -6.83 -23.68 -18.07
N ARG A 121 -7.10 -24.41 -17.00
CA ARG A 121 -7.93 -25.64 -17.02
C ARG A 121 -9.42 -25.37 -16.83
N GLU A 122 -9.76 -24.18 -16.32
CA GLU A 122 -11.14 -23.75 -16.11
C GLU A 122 -11.64 -22.78 -17.22
N GLY A 123 -10.94 -22.76 -18.38
CA GLY A 123 -11.27 -21.86 -19.48
C GLY A 123 -10.73 -20.42 -19.30
N GLN A 124 -10.01 -20.15 -18.22
CA GLN A 124 -9.37 -18.86 -17.97
C GLN A 124 -8.14 -18.65 -18.88
N ALA A 125 -7.98 -17.44 -19.39
CA ALA A 125 -6.76 -17.03 -20.05
C ALA A 125 -5.61 -16.87 -19.04
N ILE A 126 -4.40 -17.23 -19.43
CA ILE A 126 -3.19 -17.01 -18.63
C ILE A 126 -2.18 -16.18 -19.43
N THR A 127 -1.33 -15.43 -18.73
CA THR A 127 -0.27 -14.63 -19.36
C THR A 127 0.95 -14.49 -18.47
N TRP A 128 2.13 -14.38 -19.10
CA TRP A 128 3.39 -14.10 -18.41
C TRP A 128 3.75 -12.63 -18.55
N VAL A 129 3.87 -11.93 -17.45
CA VAL A 129 4.01 -10.47 -17.35
C VAL A 129 5.33 -10.10 -16.69
N ALA A 130 6.12 -9.22 -17.31
CA ALA A 130 7.29 -8.66 -16.66
C ALA A 130 6.88 -7.78 -15.45
N PRO A 131 7.61 -7.84 -14.33
CA PRO A 131 7.22 -7.13 -13.09
C PRO A 131 6.93 -5.65 -13.28
N ASP A 132 7.69 -4.94 -14.14
CA ASP A 132 7.51 -3.53 -14.47
C ASP A 132 6.20 -3.24 -15.23
N LYS A 133 5.57 -4.26 -15.81
CA LYS A 133 4.33 -4.15 -16.59
C LYS A 133 3.08 -4.58 -15.82
N LEU A 134 3.21 -5.12 -14.59
CA LEU A 134 2.07 -5.59 -13.79
C LEU A 134 1.00 -4.49 -13.59
N SER A 135 1.41 -3.22 -13.40
CA SER A 135 0.48 -2.11 -13.23
C SER A 135 -0.39 -1.76 -14.45
N ARG A 136 -0.15 -2.39 -15.61
CA ARG A 136 -0.98 -2.24 -16.81
C ARG A 136 -2.18 -3.19 -16.83
N TYR A 137 -2.23 -4.13 -15.90
CA TYR A 137 -3.30 -5.11 -15.79
C TYR A 137 -4.31 -4.66 -14.75
N SER A 138 -5.59 -4.62 -15.13
CA SER A 138 -6.68 -4.34 -14.19
C SER A 138 -6.84 -5.54 -13.27
N MET A 139 -6.69 -5.32 -11.96
CA MET A 139 -6.69 -6.37 -10.94
C MET A 139 -7.73 -6.08 -9.85
N PRO A 140 -8.21 -7.12 -9.12
CA PRO A 140 -9.01 -6.92 -7.92
C PRO A 140 -8.27 -6.05 -6.89
N PRO A 141 -9.01 -5.30 -6.05
CA PRO A 141 -8.43 -4.44 -5.01
C PRO A 141 -7.40 -5.10 -4.11
N ALA A 142 -7.59 -6.39 -3.77
CA ALA A 142 -6.68 -7.12 -2.90
C ALA A 142 -5.32 -7.47 -3.55
N ASP A 143 -5.25 -7.52 -4.89
CA ASP A 143 -4.02 -7.83 -5.62
C ASP A 143 -3.10 -6.61 -5.79
N LEU A 144 -3.65 -5.37 -5.73
CA LEU A 144 -2.87 -4.15 -5.95
C LEU A 144 -1.71 -3.97 -4.95
N PRO A 145 -1.87 -4.21 -3.64
CA PRO A 145 -0.76 -4.18 -2.70
C PRO A 145 0.31 -5.24 -2.99
N VAL A 146 -0.08 -6.40 -3.51
CA VAL A 146 0.86 -7.46 -3.92
C VAL A 146 1.72 -6.99 -5.09
N VAL A 147 1.11 -6.38 -6.10
CA VAL A 147 1.84 -5.78 -7.23
C VAL A 147 2.86 -4.76 -6.73
N ALA A 148 2.48 -3.94 -5.76
CA ALA A 148 3.39 -2.98 -5.14
C ALA A 148 4.54 -3.68 -4.38
N ALA A 149 4.24 -4.74 -3.60
CA ALA A 149 5.24 -5.49 -2.85
C ALA A 149 6.28 -6.17 -3.75
N LEU A 150 5.89 -6.57 -4.96
CA LEU A 150 6.77 -7.19 -5.95
C LEU A 150 7.65 -6.18 -6.72
N ARG A 151 7.30 -4.89 -6.69
CA ARG A 151 7.93 -3.85 -7.53
C ARG A 151 8.66 -2.78 -6.75
N HIS A 152 8.32 -2.58 -5.51
CA HIS A 152 8.77 -1.45 -4.71
C HIS A 152 9.46 -1.91 -3.43
N PRO A 153 10.40 -1.11 -2.90
CA PRO A 153 11.09 -1.44 -1.66
C PRO A 153 10.13 -1.53 -0.48
N ASP A 154 10.48 -2.38 0.48
CA ASP A 154 9.79 -2.54 1.75
C ASP A 154 10.23 -1.53 2.82
N ARG A 155 11.26 -0.73 2.53
CA ARG A 155 11.81 0.31 3.41
C ARG A 155 11.63 1.68 2.77
N TYR A 156 11.07 2.61 3.54
CA TYR A 156 10.96 4.00 3.17
C TYR A 156 11.69 4.85 4.19
N LEU A 157 12.89 5.28 3.83
CA LEU A 157 13.69 6.18 4.66
C LEU A 157 13.09 7.59 4.63
N ILE A 158 12.83 8.16 5.80
CA ILE A 158 12.49 9.56 5.97
C ILE A 158 13.71 10.23 6.61
N THR A 159 14.34 11.18 5.95
CA THR A 159 15.51 11.84 6.52
C THR A 159 15.11 12.73 7.70
N PRO A 160 15.92 12.82 8.75
CA PRO A 160 15.80 13.94 9.68
C PRO A 160 16.21 15.23 8.98
N GLU A 161 15.83 16.35 9.56
CA GLU A 161 16.37 17.64 9.18
C GLU A 161 17.85 17.76 9.60
N PRO A 162 18.68 18.51 8.86
CA PRO A 162 20.02 18.85 9.34
C PRO A 162 19.96 19.53 10.70
N ALA A 163 20.95 19.26 11.55
CA ALA A 163 20.99 19.80 12.92
C ALA A 163 21.11 21.33 12.96
N ALA A 164 21.74 21.92 11.94
CA ALA A 164 21.87 23.35 11.73
C ALA A 164 21.94 23.68 10.24
N ASP A 165 21.87 24.97 9.89
CA ASP A 165 21.99 25.48 8.50
C ASP A 165 23.42 25.93 8.20
N ASP A 166 24.43 25.18 8.66
CA ASP A 166 25.82 25.43 8.38
C ASP A 166 26.48 24.28 7.59
N ALA A 167 27.68 24.55 7.07
CA ALA A 167 28.39 23.62 6.22
C ALA A 167 28.75 22.30 6.94
N ALA A 168 29.06 22.34 8.24
CA ALA A 168 29.44 21.16 9.00
C ALA A 168 28.24 20.23 9.23
N ALA A 169 27.09 20.78 9.61
CA ALA A 169 25.83 20.04 9.77
C ALA A 169 25.37 19.43 8.44
N HIS A 170 25.51 20.17 7.34
CA HIS A 170 25.18 19.66 6.00
C HIS A 170 26.13 18.55 5.56
N GLN A 171 27.43 18.65 5.86
CA GLN A 171 28.39 17.60 5.55
C GLN A 171 28.12 16.32 6.34
N ASP A 172 27.84 16.42 7.65
CA ASP A 172 27.46 15.26 8.48
C ASP A 172 26.17 14.61 7.96
N TRP A 173 25.16 15.43 7.66
CA TRP A 173 23.90 14.92 7.10
C TRP A 173 24.14 14.15 5.79
N TYR A 174 24.98 14.66 4.90
CA TYR A 174 25.35 13.97 3.66
C TYR A 174 26.10 12.66 3.91
N ALA A 175 27.03 12.65 4.84
CA ALA A 175 27.76 11.44 5.20
C ALA A 175 26.82 10.35 5.72
N ARG A 176 25.84 10.72 6.53
CA ARG A 176 24.81 9.79 7.03
C ARG A 176 23.87 9.32 5.90
N LEU A 177 23.46 10.22 5.02
CA LEU A 177 22.67 9.83 3.85
C LEU A 177 23.40 8.82 2.98
N ALA A 178 24.69 9.05 2.69
CA ALA A 178 25.52 8.12 1.92
C ALA A 178 25.55 6.73 2.56
N ARG A 179 25.79 6.65 3.88
CA ARG A 179 25.76 5.38 4.63
C ARG A 179 24.39 4.69 4.56
N ALA A 180 23.28 5.45 4.63
CA ALA A 180 21.94 4.87 4.50
C ALA A 180 21.70 4.29 3.10
N LEU A 181 22.19 4.95 2.05
CA LEU A 181 22.11 4.46 0.67
C LEU A 181 22.99 3.22 0.44
N GLU A 182 24.20 3.19 1.02
CA GLU A 182 25.08 2.02 1.03
C GLU A 182 24.43 0.83 1.75
N ALA A 183 23.71 1.09 2.87
CA ALA A 183 22.92 0.10 3.59
C ALA A 183 21.63 -0.35 2.85
N GLY A 184 21.43 0.14 1.63
CA GLY A 184 20.37 -0.33 0.73
C GLY A 184 19.09 0.50 0.72
N ALA A 185 19.05 1.70 1.29
CA ALA A 185 17.91 2.59 1.12
C ALA A 185 17.73 2.94 -0.37
N ARG A 186 16.51 2.72 -0.91
CA ARG A 186 16.19 2.95 -2.34
C ARG A 186 15.00 3.87 -2.54
N ARG A 187 14.20 4.13 -1.51
CA ARG A 187 13.12 5.12 -1.47
C ARG A 187 13.35 6.04 -0.30
N VAL A 188 13.46 7.33 -0.56
CA VAL A 188 13.88 8.33 0.43
C VAL A 188 13.01 9.57 0.35
N GLN A 189 12.44 9.98 1.50
CA GLN A 189 11.82 11.29 1.68
C GLN A 189 12.85 12.27 2.22
N LEU A 190 13.07 13.33 1.48
CA LEU A 190 13.91 14.44 1.92
C LEU A 190 13.09 15.44 2.74
N ARG A 191 13.38 15.52 4.03
CA ARG A 191 12.82 16.53 4.93
C ARG A 191 13.81 17.65 5.12
N THR A 192 13.85 18.55 4.16
CA THR A 192 14.72 19.72 4.15
C THR A 192 13.91 21.01 3.96
N PRO A 193 12.92 21.29 4.84
CA PRO A 193 12.12 22.51 4.72
C PRO A 193 12.95 23.74 5.10
N GLY A 194 12.60 24.89 4.56
CA GLY A 194 13.06 26.18 5.04
C GLY A 194 14.06 26.89 4.12
N SER A 195 15.29 27.08 4.57
CA SER A 195 16.26 27.99 3.94
C SER A 195 16.72 27.58 2.52
N ALA A 196 17.26 28.55 1.77
CA ALA A 196 17.88 28.29 0.47
C ALA A 196 19.03 27.26 0.57
N ALA A 197 19.75 27.21 1.70
CA ALA A 197 20.80 26.24 1.94
C ALA A 197 20.27 24.82 2.03
N ARG A 198 19.12 24.62 2.67
CA ARG A 198 18.42 23.31 2.76
C ARG A 198 17.84 22.88 1.42
N VAL A 199 17.33 23.81 0.62
CA VAL A 199 16.91 23.53 -0.76
C VAL A 199 18.11 23.06 -1.59
N ALA A 200 19.24 23.76 -1.53
CA ALA A 200 20.47 23.35 -2.20
C ALA A 200 20.97 21.97 -1.76
N LEU A 201 20.83 21.63 -0.48
CA LEU A 201 21.15 20.30 0.05
C LEU A 201 20.29 19.21 -0.61
N ALA A 202 18.98 19.42 -0.75
CA ALA A 202 18.09 18.49 -1.43
C ALA A 202 18.43 18.35 -2.93
N GLU A 203 18.69 19.47 -3.62
CA GLU A 203 19.10 19.49 -5.03
C GLU A 203 20.38 18.69 -5.27
N GLN A 204 21.37 18.85 -4.41
CA GLN A 204 22.63 18.11 -4.48
C GLN A 204 22.43 16.62 -4.21
N ALA A 205 21.61 16.23 -3.21
CA ALA A 205 21.31 14.83 -2.91
C ALA A 205 20.68 14.14 -4.12
N VAL A 206 19.67 14.76 -4.73
CA VAL A 206 19.01 14.28 -5.93
C VAL A 206 19.98 14.15 -7.10
N ALA A 207 20.79 15.17 -7.36
CA ALA A 207 21.72 15.20 -8.49
C ALA A 207 22.79 14.09 -8.40
N ARG A 208 23.36 13.87 -7.20
CA ARG A 208 24.41 12.88 -6.98
C ARG A 208 23.94 11.43 -7.12
N HIS A 209 22.69 11.14 -6.83
CA HIS A 209 22.13 9.79 -6.80
C HIS A 209 20.96 9.61 -7.78
N ARG A 210 20.95 10.38 -8.87
CA ARG A 210 19.92 10.31 -9.91
C ARG A 210 19.84 8.89 -10.50
N GLY A 211 18.63 8.35 -10.57
CA GLY A 211 18.35 7.05 -11.16
C GLY A 211 18.59 5.84 -10.25
N SER A 212 19.29 5.98 -9.12
CA SER A 212 19.53 4.89 -8.16
C SER A 212 18.60 4.92 -6.96
N VAL A 213 17.96 6.05 -6.70
CA VAL A 213 17.07 6.30 -5.56
C VAL A 213 15.76 6.92 -6.02
N GLN A 214 14.65 6.46 -5.48
CA GLN A 214 13.34 7.08 -5.63
C GLN A 214 13.22 8.21 -4.59
N TRP A 215 13.43 9.44 -5.05
CA TRP A 215 13.36 10.62 -4.19
C TRP A 215 11.95 11.18 -4.09
N LEU A 216 11.52 11.56 -2.89
CA LEU A 216 10.31 12.33 -2.64
C LEU A 216 10.66 13.54 -1.77
N LEU A 217 10.22 14.73 -2.17
CA LEU A 217 10.37 15.94 -1.37
C LEU A 217 9.20 16.07 -0.40
N ASN A 218 9.49 16.42 0.85
CA ASN A 218 8.46 16.62 1.85
C ASN A 218 7.68 17.92 1.59
N ARG A 219 6.41 17.80 1.20
CA ARG A 219 5.43 18.90 0.98
C ARG A 219 5.73 19.89 -0.16
N ASP A 220 6.92 19.90 -0.72
CA ASP A 220 7.32 20.88 -1.72
C ASP A 220 7.04 20.37 -3.15
N ILE A 221 5.83 20.66 -3.64
CA ILE A 221 5.36 20.24 -4.97
C ILE A 221 6.16 20.96 -6.07
N GLU A 222 6.46 22.25 -5.90
CA GLU A 222 7.12 23.03 -6.94
C GLU A 222 8.58 22.62 -7.12
N LEU A 223 9.30 22.40 -6.03
CA LEU A 223 10.66 21.87 -6.08
C LEU A 223 10.67 20.43 -6.64
N ALA A 224 9.72 19.59 -6.25
CA ALA A 224 9.61 18.23 -6.78
C ALA A 224 9.41 18.23 -8.30
N ARG A 225 8.52 19.10 -8.81
CA ARG A 225 8.29 19.28 -10.25
C ARG A 225 9.55 19.75 -10.98
N ARG A 226 10.24 20.75 -10.43
CA ARG A 226 11.47 21.31 -11.00
C ARG A 226 12.60 20.29 -11.07
N LEU A 227 12.76 19.45 -10.05
CA LEU A 227 13.80 18.43 -10.00
C LEU A 227 13.43 17.12 -10.72
N GLY A 228 12.19 16.96 -11.15
CA GLY A 228 11.70 15.73 -11.78
C GLY A 228 11.66 14.54 -10.82
N VAL A 229 11.34 14.77 -9.53
CA VAL A 229 11.24 13.76 -8.48
C VAL A 229 9.84 13.71 -7.88
N GLY A 230 9.58 12.78 -6.96
CA GLY A 230 8.30 12.65 -6.29
C GLY A 230 8.07 13.69 -5.19
N VAL A 231 6.82 13.75 -4.71
CA VAL A 231 6.42 14.56 -3.55
C VAL A 231 5.73 13.67 -2.50
N HIS A 232 6.00 13.98 -1.23
CA HIS A 232 5.28 13.43 -0.10
C HIS A 232 4.41 14.52 0.53
N LEU A 233 3.10 14.40 0.35
CA LEU A 233 2.10 15.36 0.82
C LEU A 233 1.86 15.21 2.33
N GLY A 234 1.69 16.33 3.03
CA GLY A 234 1.13 16.30 4.39
C GLY A 234 -0.37 16.04 4.35
N GLY A 235 -0.95 15.55 5.47
CA GLY A 235 -2.37 15.20 5.52
C GLY A 235 -3.31 16.37 5.23
N GLU A 236 -3.03 17.57 5.72
CA GLU A 236 -3.81 18.78 5.40
C GLU A 236 -3.68 19.19 3.93
N GLN A 237 -2.46 19.18 3.40
CA GLN A 237 -2.18 19.48 2.00
C GLN A 237 -2.91 18.50 1.07
N LEU A 238 -2.93 17.21 1.42
CA LEU A 238 -3.65 16.18 0.69
C LEU A 238 -5.15 16.49 0.56
N LEU A 239 -5.77 16.95 1.65
CA LEU A 239 -7.21 17.23 1.68
C LEU A 239 -7.59 18.50 0.90
N GLN A 240 -6.63 19.39 0.60
CA GLN A 240 -6.84 20.62 -0.17
C GLN A 240 -6.68 20.42 -1.68
N LEU A 241 -6.10 19.30 -2.12
CA LEU A 241 -5.85 19.04 -3.53
C LEU A 241 -7.05 18.33 -4.19
N GLU A 242 -7.50 18.88 -5.30
CA GLU A 242 -8.57 18.33 -6.13
C GLU A 242 -8.05 17.34 -7.19
N ALA A 243 -6.78 17.48 -7.60
CA ALA A 243 -6.14 16.66 -8.62
C ALA A 243 -4.69 16.34 -8.26
N ARG A 244 -4.17 15.25 -8.82
CA ARG A 244 -2.77 14.82 -8.64
C ARG A 244 -1.81 15.94 -9.04
N PRO A 245 -0.88 16.36 -8.15
CA PRO A 245 -0.06 17.57 -8.37
C PRO A 245 1.13 17.34 -9.31
N LEU A 246 1.50 16.09 -9.57
CA LEU A 246 2.65 15.73 -10.42
C LEU A 246 2.24 14.79 -11.55
N PRO A 247 2.99 14.76 -12.67
CA PRO A 247 2.81 13.79 -13.74
C PRO A 247 2.84 12.32 -13.26
N ALA A 248 2.31 11.41 -14.07
CA ALA A 248 2.15 10.00 -13.70
C ALA A 248 3.49 9.23 -13.52
N ASP A 249 4.57 9.72 -14.08
CA ASP A 249 5.93 9.17 -13.96
C ASP A 249 6.68 9.67 -12.72
N GLN A 250 6.14 10.64 -11.99
CA GLN A 250 6.68 11.14 -10.72
C GLN A 250 5.81 10.63 -9.54
N LEU A 251 6.45 10.10 -8.51
CA LEU A 251 5.75 9.54 -7.36
C LEU A 251 5.03 10.62 -6.54
N VAL A 252 3.80 10.33 -6.15
CA VAL A 252 3.03 11.11 -5.18
C VAL A 252 2.67 10.21 -4.01
N ALA A 253 3.13 10.56 -2.82
CA ALA A 253 2.79 9.88 -1.58
C ALA A 253 2.11 10.84 -0.61
N ALA A 254 1.44 10.31 0.41
CA ALA A 254 0.80 11.12 1.45
C ALA A 254 0.94 10.52 2.85
N SER A 255 1.09 11.39 3.85
CA SER A 255 0.90 11.02 5.25
C SER A 255 -0.59 10.96 5.57
N CYS A 256 -1.02 9.85 6.18
CA CYS A 256 -2.40 9.59 6.57
C CYS A 256 -2.47 9.13 8.03
N HIS A 257 -3.51 9.54 8.74
CA HIS A 257 -3.74 9.19 10.13
C HIS A 257 -5.12 8.57 10.37
N ASP A 258 -6.01 8.65 9.37
CA ASP A 258 -7.38 8.18 9.42
C ASP A 258 -7.88 7.70 8.05
N LEU A 259 -9.11 7.17 8.04
CA LEU A 259 -9.74 6.67 6.83
C LEU A 259 -10.02 7.76 5.79
N ALA A 260 -10.40 8.96 6.22
CA ALA A 260 -10.73 10.06 5.31
C ALA A 260 -9.51 10.46 4.48
N GLN A 261 -8.34 10.55 5.11
CA GLN A 261 -7.06 10.84 4.46
C GLN A 261 -6.62 9.70 3.54
N LEU A 262 -6.77 8.42 3.95
CA LEU A 262 -6.48 7.27 3.09
C LEU A 262 -7.36 7.27 1.83
N GLN A 263 -8.65 7.52 1.99
CA GLN A 263 -9.57 7.62 0.86
C GLN A 263 -9.27 8.82 -0.05
N ALA A 264 -8.86 9.94 0.53
CA ALA A 264 -8.41 11.11 -0.24
C ALA A 264 -7.15 10.79 -1.03
N ALA A 265 -6.14 10.13 -0.43
CA ALA A 265 -4.94 9.70 -1.11
C ALA A 265 -5.25 8.74 -2.29
N GLN A 266 -6.16 7.80 -2.08
CA GLN A 266 -6.59 6.89 -3.14
C GLN A 266 -7.33 7.62 -4.27
N ARG A 267 -8.27 8.54 -3.96
CA ARG A 267 -8.98 9.34 -4.97
C ARG A 267 -8.04 10.26 -5.75
N LEU A 268 -7.06 10.86 -5.08
CA LEU A 268 -6.06 11.73 -5.71
C LEU A 268 -5.10 10.95 -6.64
N GLY A 269 -5.10 9.61 -6.54
CA GLY A 269 -4.17 8.76 -7.30
C GLY A 269 -2.75 8.80 -6.74
N CYS A 270 -2.59 8.89 -5.42
CA CYS A 270 -1.27 8.69 -4.79
C CYS A 270 -0.75 7.28 -5.09
N ASP A 271 0.56 7.14 -5.25
CA ASP A 271 1.21 5.85 -5.51
C ASP A 271 1.28 5.00 -4.25
N PHE A 272 1.35 5.64 -3.09
CA PHE A 272 1.30 5.00 -1.78
C PHE A 272 0.97 6.01 -0.67
N ALA A 273 0.58 5.49 0.49
CA ALA A 273 0.42 6.28 1.71
C ALA A 273 1.39 5.82 2.80
N VAL A 274 1.59 6.66 3.79
CA VAL A 274 2.22 6.33 5.07
C VAL A 274 1.16 6.51 6.14
N LEU A 275 0.88 5.43 6.88
CA LEU A 275 -0.14 5.41 7.93
C LEU A 275 0.50 5.23 9.30
N GLY A 276 0.17 6.07 10.24
CA GLY A 276 0.69 5.99 11.61
C GLY A 276 0.30 7.17 12.51
N PRO A 277 0.80 7.17 13.75
CA PRO A 277 1.79 6.24 14.30
C PRO A 277 1.17 4.91 14.73
N VAL A 278 1.85 3.79 14.39
CA VAL A 278 1.41 2.45 14.82
C VAL A 278 1.84 2.18 16.26
N GLN A 279 3.09 2.50 16.60
CA GLN A 279 3.64 2.40 17.96
C GLN A 279 4.10 3.77 18.44
N ALA A 280 4.35 3.89 19.74
CA ALA A 280 4.87 5.12 20.35
C ALA A 280 6.18 5.55 19.69
N THR A 281 6.32 6.84 19.39
CA THR A 281 7.48 7.36 18.67
C THR A 281 8.00 8.63 19.32
N GLY A 282 9.32 8.71 19.46
CA GLY A 282 9.95 9.93 20.01
C GLY A 282 9.93 11.13 19.04
N SER A 283 9.46 10.98 17.81
CA SER A 283 9.27 12.12 16.90
C SER A 283 7.97 12.88 17.14
N HIS A 284 6.99 12.21 17.74
CA HIS A 284 5.69 12.77 18.15
C HIS A 284 5.26 12.10 19.46
N PRO A 285 5.89 12.48 20.59
CA PRO A 285 5.67 11.79 21.88
C PRO A 285 4.22 11.88 22.38
N ASP A 286 3.51 12.95 22.01
CA ASP A 286 2.12 13.19 22.42
C ASP A 286 1.08 12.50 21.53
N ALA A 287 1.51 11.88 20.42
CA ALA A 287 0.58 11.18 19.53
C ALA A 287 0.21 9.80 20.09
N THR A 288 -1.08 9.53 20.20
CA THR A 288 -1.57 8.22 20.61
C THR A 288 -1.33 7.18 19.50
N PRO A 289 -0.60 6.09 19.79
CA PRO A 289 -0.40 5.03 18.81
C PRO A 289 -1.72 4.33 18.47
N MET A 290 -1.93 4.02 17.20
CA MET A 290 -3.16 3.32 16.79
C MET A 290 -3.09 1.80 17.01
N GLY A 291 -1.91 1.20 17.09
CA GLY A 291 -1.72 -0.24 17.15
C GLY A 291 -1.98 -0.96 15.81
N TRP A 292 -1.63 -2.24 15.77
CA TRP A 292 -1.72 -3.02 14.53
C TRP A 292 -3.17 -3.34 14.12
N ASP A 293 -4.07 -3.56 15.07
CA ASP A 293 -5.48 -3.88 14.77
C ASP A 293 -6.19 -2.71 14.09
N ALA A 294 -6.00 -1.48 14.59
CA ALA A 294 -6.55 -0.29 13.95
C ALA A 294 -5.88 0.01 12.60
N PHE A 295 -4.56 -0.21 12.49
CA PHE A 295 -3.87 -0.12 11.21
C PHE A 295 -4.48 -1.07 10.17
N GLU A 296 -4.66 -2.36 10.52
CA GLU A 296 -5.27 -3.36 9.63
C GLU A 296 -6.70 -2.99 9.25
N ALA A 297 -7.51 -2.54 10.21
CA ALA A 297 -8.89 -2.14 9.97
C ALA A 297 -9.01 -0.94 9.00
N LEU A 298 -8.10 0.03 9.09
CA LEU A 298 -8.03 1.17 8.17
C LEU A 298 -7.54 0.74 6.79
N ARG A 299 -6.45 -0.06 6.75
CA ARG A 299 -5.85 -0.57 5.54
C ARG A 299 -6.83 -1.41 4.72
N ALA A 300 -7.65 -2.23 5.35
CA ALA A 300 -8.61 -3.09 4.68
C ALA A 300 -9.68 -2.34 3.84
N GLN A 301 -9.85 -1.05 4.06
CA GLN A 301 -10.87 -0.22 3.42
C GLN A 301 -10.39 0.49 2.15
N VAL A 302 -9.11 0.36 1.81
CA VAL A 302 -8.51 0.95 0.60
C VAL A 302 -7.67 -0.09 -0.14
N SER A 303 -7.29 0.20 -1.39
CA SER A 303 -6.42 -0.68 -2.20
C SER A 303 -5.04 -0.08 -2.42
N LEU A 304 -4.81 1.12 -1.87
CA LEU A 304 -3.56 1.85 -1.96
C LEU A 304 -2.47 1.10 -1.18
N PRO A 305 -1.24 0.96 -1.71
CA PRO A 305 -0.10 0.48 -0.93
C PRO A 305 0.19 1.40 0.25
N ILE A 306 0.43 0.85 1.43
CA ILE A 306 0.62 1.62 2.67
C ILE A 306 1.88 1.18 3.39
N TYR A 307 2.76 2.13 3.73
CA TYR A 307 3.84 1.90 4.67
C TYR A 307 3.36 2.19 6.11
N ALA A 308 3.70 1.30 7.03
CA ALA A 308 3.48 1.54 8.45
C ALA A 308 4.55 2.49 9.01
N LEU A 309 4.15 3.45 9.83
CA LEU A 309 5.04 4.44 10.45
C LEU A 309 4.79 4.53 11.96
N GLY A 310 5.84 4.85 12.70
CA GLY A 310 5.78 5.17 14.14
C GLY A 310 6.34 4.05 15.01
N GLY A 311 7.50 4.31 15.59
CA GLY A 311 8.21 3.39 16.49
C GLY A 311 8.77 2.13 15.86
N LEU A 312 8.73 2.03 14.52
CA LEU A 312 9.03 0.82 13.76
C LEU A 312 10.41 0.87 13.10
N GLY A 313 10.95 -0.33 12.80
CA GLY A 313 12.23 -0.53 12.12
C GLY A 313 12.23 -1.72 11.15
N ALA A 314 13.43 -2.16 10.78
CA ALA A 314 13.60 -3.28 9.83
C ALA A 314 13.02 -4.60 10.36
N ASP A 315 13.09 -4.84 11.64
CA ASP A 315 12.61 -6.07 12.28
C ASP A 315 11.07 -6.16 12.29
N ASP A 316 10.38 -5.02 12.11
CA ASP A 316 8.93 -4.96 12.07
C ASP A 316 8.34 -5.21 10.68
N ILE A 317 9.15 -5.33 9.62
CA ILE A 317 8.68 -5.47 8.23
C ILE A 317 7.78 -6.71 8.08
N VAL A 318 8.15 -7.84 8.68
CA VAL A 318 7.35 -9.06 8.62
C VAL A 318 5.99 -8.85 9.26
N GLN A 319 5.95 -8.23 10.45
CA GLN A 319 4.70 -7.92 11.13
C GLN A 319 3.87 -6.91 10.33
N ALA A 320 4.46 -5.86 9.82
CA ALA A 320 3.79 -4.87 8.97
C ALA A 320 3.11 -5.54 7.76
N ARG A 321 3.82 -6.45 7.07
CA ARG A 321 3.28 -7.19 5.93
C ARG A 321 2.16 -8.16 6.31
N ARG A 322 2.16 -8.71 7.53
CA ARG A 322 1.04 -9.53 8.05
C ARG A 322 -0.25 -8.71 8.22
N HIS A 323 -0.12 -7.43 8.49
CA HIS A 323 -1.24 -6.47 8.56
C HIS A 323 -1.50 -5.73 7.24
N GLY A 324 -0.95 -6.20 6.13
CA GLY A 324 -1.19 -5.67 4.77
C GLY A 324 -0.42 -4.42 4.42
N ALA A 325 0.62 -4.07 5.17
CA ALA A 325 1.51 -2.97 4.78
C ALA A 325 2.46 -3.38 3.65
N GLN A 326 2.87 -2.42 2.84
CA GLN A 326 3.96 -2.54 1.88
C GLN A 326 5.30 -2.85 2.58
N GLY A 327 5.49 -2.27 3.74
CA GLY A 327 6.68 -2.31 4.55
C GLY A 327 6.65 -1.21 5.61
N VAL A 328 7.82 -0.74 6.02
CA VAL A 328 7.99 0.22 7.10
C VAL A 328 8.61 1.53 6.60
N ALA A 329 8.01 2.65 6.99
CA ALA A 329 8.61 3.98 6.88
C ALA A 329 9.23 4.36 8.23
N ALA A 330 10.47 4.84 8.23
CA ALA A 330 11.15 5.20 9.47
C ALA A 330 12.15 6.36 9.28
N ILE A 331 12.34 7.13 10.36
CA ILE A 331 13.37 8.14 10.47
C ILE A 331 14.60 7.48 11.13
N ARG A 332 14.55 7.29 12.45
CA ARG A 332 15.70 6.90 13.27
C ARG A 332 16.23 5.50 12.94
N ALA A 333 15.34 4.54 12.70
CA ALA A 333 15.72 3.16 12.45
C ALA A 333 16.46 2.95 11.12
N TYR A 334 16.32 3.87 10.17
CA TYR A 334 16.98 3.82 8.86
C TYR A 334 18.03 4.91 8.67
N TRP A 335 18.19 5.81 9.65
CA TRP A 335 19.18 6.88 9.62
C TRP A 335 20.37 6.49 10.49
N PRO A 336 21.56 6.25 9.90
CA PRO A 336 22.73 5.80 10.66
C PRO A 336 23.22 6.87 11.64
N ALA A 337 23.81 6.43 12.74
CA ALA A 337 24.40 7.27 13.76
C ALA A 337 25.61 8.08 13.25
#